data_c15d603a079b43173cb810a5e424afe9
#
_entry.id   c15d603a079b43173cb810a5e424afe9
#
_cell.length_a   1.000
_cell.length_b   1.000
_cell.length_c   1.000
_cell.angle_alpha   90.00
_cell.angle_beta   90.00
_cell.angle_gamma   90.00
#
_symmetry.space_group_name_H-M   'P 1'
#
loop_
_entity.id
_entity.type
_entity.pdbx_description
1 polymer ?
#
loop_
_entity_poly.entity_id
_entity_poly.type
_entity_poly.pdbx_seq_one_letter_code
_entity_poly.pdbx_strand_id
1 'polypeptide(L)' 'MEQMTFLDFFAGIGGFRKGFELCGMRCVGHCEIDKYADRSYRAIHDVKEDEWYAADITKVAPADLPRADLWAGGFP' A
#
# COMPACT_ATOMS: atom_id res chain seq x y z
N MET A 1 13.95 17.82 -4.87
CA MET A 1 13.87 16.81 -3.82
C MET A 1 13.09 15.62 -4.33
N GLU A 2 13.63 14.42 -4.13
CA GLU A 2 12.92 13.22 -4.54
C GLU A 2 11.70 13.00 -3.66
N GLN A 3 10.62 12.54 -4.27
CA GLN A 3 9.40 12.20 -3.57
C GLN A 3 9.62 10.94 -2.75
N MET A 4 9.28 10.96 -1.47
CA MET A 4 9.33 9.78 -0.63
C MET A 4 8.24 8.79 -1.05
N THR A 5 8.55 7.50 -0.94
CA THR A 5 7.64 6.42 -1.31
C THR A 5 7.32 5.54 -0.11
N PHE A 6 6.18 4.86 -0.16
CA PHE A 6 5.78 3.96 0.92
C PHE A 6 5.06 2.73 0.39
N LEU A 7 5.13 1.66 1.18
CA LEU A 7 4.33 0.46 1.01
C LEU A 7 3.28 0.43 2.13
N ASP A 8 2.06 0.04 1.78
CA ASP A 8 0.92 0.03 2.69
C ASP A 8 0.51 -1.43 2.97
N PHE A 9 0.99 -1.98 4.09
CA PHE A 9 0.67 -3.35 4.49
C PHE A 9 -0.58 -3.38 5.37
N PHE A 10 -1.41 -4.42 5.20
CA PHE A 10 -2.67 -4.55 5.93
C PHE A 10 -3.51 -3.29 5.74
N ALA A 11 -3.69 -2.94 4.46
CA ALA A 11 -4.15 -1.61 4.08
C ALA A 11 -5.55 -1.26 4.59
N GLY A 12 -6.44 -2.24 4.74
CA GLY A 12 -7.81 -1.97 5.14
C GLY A 12 -8.46 -0.99 4.18
N ILE A 13 -8.97 0.11 4.70
CA ILE A 13 -9.52 1.19 3.87
C ILE A 13 -8.49 2.26 3.51
N GLY A 14 -7.24 2.11 3.96
CA GLY A 14 -6.15 2.97 3.53
C GLY A 14 -6.01 4.29 4.28
N GLY A 15 -6.28 4.30 5.58
CA GLY A 15 -6.15 5.52 6.38
C GLY A 15 -4.72 6.08 6.36
N PHE A 16 -3.72 5.21 6.44
CA PHE A 16 -2.32 5.64 6.36
C PHE A 16 -1.99 6.21 4.99
N ARG A 17 -2.49 5.57 3.92
CA ARG A 17 -2.22 6.03 2.56
C ARG A 17 -2.68 7.47 2.36
N LYS A 18 -3.90 7.78 2.78
CA LYS A 18 -4.43 9.14 2.63
C LYS A 18 -3.54 10.16 3.37
N GLY A 19 -3.15 9.85 4.60
CA GLY A 19 -2.29 10.73 5.39
C GLY A 19 -0.94 10.97 4.73
N PHE A 20 -0.30 9.90 4.25
CA PHE A 20 1.01 10.00 3.61
C PHE A 20 0.94 10.73 2.26
N GLU A 21 -0.11 10.47 1.47
CA GLU A 21 -0.31 11.18 0.21
C GLU A 21 -0.53 12.67 0.42
N LEU A 22 -1.24 13.05 1.48
CA LEU A 22 -1.40 14.45 1.85
C LEU A 22 -0.07 15.12 2.23
N CYS A 23 0.89 14.32 2.69
CA CYS A 23 2.25 14.79 2.97
C CYS A 23 3.16 14.78 1.74
N GLY A 24 2.63 14.46 0.57
CA GLY A 24 3.40 14.45 -0.67
C GLY A 24 4.13 13.13 -0.97
N MET A 25 3.86 12.07 -0.21
CA MET A 25 4.46 10.76 -0.45
C MET A 25 3.69 9.98 -1.52
N ARG A 26 4.38 9.08 -2.19
CA ARG A 26 3.79 8.23 -3.23
C ARG A 26 3.68 6.78 -2.76
N CYS A 27 2.50 6.18 -2.90
CA CYS A 27 2.31 4.76 -2.62
C CYS A 27 2.83 3.93 -3.80
N VAL A 28 3.73 2.99 -3.53
CA VAL A 28 4.28 2.11 -4.56
C VAL A 28 3.65 0.71 -4.52
N GLY A 29 2.83 0.43 -3.53
CA GLY A 29 2.11 -0.83 -3.46
C GLY A 29 1.34 -0.98 -2.16
N HIS A 30 0.42 -1.94 -2.17
CA HIS A 30 -0.33 -2.25 -0.96
C HIS A 30 -0.58 -3.76 -0.85
N CYS A 31 -0.90 -4.19 0.36
CA CYS A 31 -1.19 -5.59 0.66
C CYS A 31 -2.43 -5.65 1.54
N GLU A 32 -3.45 -6.37 1.09
CA GLU A 32 -4.68 -6.57 1.85
C GLU A 32 -5.32 -7.91 1.47
N ILE A 33 -5.47 -8.80 2.45
CA ILE A 33 -6.00 -10.14 2.21
C ILE A 33 -7.54 -10.16 2.11
N ASP A 34 -8.22 -9.21 2.74
CA ASP A 34 -9.67 -9.13 2.71
C ASP A 34 -10.13 -8.50 1.39
N LYS A 35 -10.86 -9.27 0.59
CA LYS A 35 -11.33 -8.82 -0.73
C LYS A 35 -12.25 -7.62 -0.66
N TYR A 36 -13.08 -7.55 0.38
CA TYR A 36 -14.01 -6.43 0.53
C TYR A 36 -13.28 -5.17 0.95
N ALA A 37 -12.30 -5.31 1.85
CA ALA A 37 -11.47 -4.18 2.27
C ALA A 37 -10.66 -3.65 1.09
N ASP A 38 -10.08 -4.54 0.28
CA ASP A 38 -9.32 -4.13 -0.91
C ASP A 38 -10.20 -3.42 -1.93
N ARG A 39 -11.42 -3.90 -2.13
CA ARG A 39 -12.37 -3.24 -3.04
C ARG A 39 -12.68 -1.83 -2.56
N SER A 40 -12.93 -1.65 -1.26
CA SER A 40 -13.18 -0.34 -0.68
C SER A 40 -11.96 0.56 -0.80
N TYR A 41 -10.78 0.01 -0.57
CA TYR A 41 -9.51 0.70 -0.72
C TYR A 41 -9.35 1.29 -2.13
N ARG A 42 -9.59 0.46 -3.16
CA ARG A 42 -9.45 0.88 -4.54
C ARG A 42 -10.52 1.89 -4.97
N ALA A 43 -11.69 1.86 -4.31
CA ALA A 43 -12.74 2.83 -4.58
C ALA A 43 -12.42 4.21 -3.97
N ILE A 44 -11.70 4.23 -2.85
CA ILE A 44 -11.36 5.46 -2.13
C ILE A 44 -10.08 6.09 -2.67
N HIS A 45 -9.09 5.26 -3.03
CA HIS A 45 -7.77 5.72 -3.43
C HIS A 45 -7.56 5.54 -4.92
N ASP A 46 -6.79 6.44 -5.52
CA ASP A 46 -6.40 6.35 -6.92
C ASP A 46 -5.22 5.37 -7.05
N VAL A 47 -5.54 4.07 -7.11
CA VAL A 47 -4.52 3.03 -7.25
C VAL A 47 -4.08 2.96 -8.71
N LYS A 48 -2.80 3.25 -8.95
CA LYS A 48 -2.23 3.24 -10.30
C LYS A 48 -1.96 1.82 -10.77
N GLU A 49 -1.97 1.61 -12.08
CA GLU A 49 -1.74 0.28 -12.67
C GLU A 49 -0.36 -0.28 -12.36
N ASP A 50 0.63 0.58 -12.19
CA ASP A 50 2.00 0.18 -11.88
C ASP A 50 2.26 -0.05 -10.40
N GLU A 51 1.27 0.14 -9.54
CA GLU A 51 1.42 -0.14 -8.12
C GLU A 51 1.43 -1.64 -7.86
N TRP A 52 2.39 -2.06 -7.04
CA TRP A 52 2.49 -3.45 -6.63
C TRP A 52 1.32 -3.83 -5.72
N TYR A 53 0.82 -5.05 -5.86
CA TYR A 53 -0.24 -5.57 -5.01
C TYR A 53 0.01 -7.04 -4.66
N ALA A 54 -0.28 -7.41 -3.41
CA ALA A 54 -0.40 -8.80 -3.00
C ALA A 54 -1.52 -8.94 -1.98
N ALA A 55 -2.25 -10.05 -2.06
CA ALA A 55 -3.29 -10.33 -1.10
C ALA A 55 -2.69 -10.84 0.22
N ASP A 56 -1.75 -11.78 0.15
CA ASP A 56 -1.20 -12.47 1.32
C ASP A 56 0.31 -12.23 1.42
N ILE A 57 0.71 -11.39 2.37
CA ILE A 57 2.12 -11.03 2.57
C ILE A 57 2.98 -12.24 2.93
N THR A 58 2.41 -13.27 3.55
CA THR A 58 3.17 -14.46 3.93
C THR A 58 3.65 -15.27 2.73
N LYS A 59 3.03 -15.06 1.57
CA LYS A 59 3.39 -15.73 0.32
C LYS A 59 4.34 -14.93 -0.56
N VAL A 60 4.74 -13.76 -0.11
CA VAL A 60 5.61 -12.87 -0.87
C VAL A 60 7.05 -13.04 -0.41
N ALA A 61 7.96 -13.32 -1.34
CA ALA A 61 9.38 -13.35 -1.04
C ALA A 61 9.87 -11.92 -0.81
N PRO A 62 10.74 -11.70 0.20
CA PRO A 62 11.24 -10.34 0.46
C PRO A 62 11.88 -9.66 -0.76
N ALA A 63 12.50 -10.44 -1.64
CA ALA A 63 13.12 -9.92 -2.84
C ALA A 63 12.11 -9.39 -3.87
N ASP A 64 10.84 -9.80 -3.77
CA ASP A 64 9.80 -9.38 -4.70
C ASP A 64 9.10 -8.08 -4.26
N LEU A 65 9.40 -7.59 -3.06
CA LEU A 65 8.83 -6.34 -2.58
C LEU A 65 9.45 -5.16 -3.32
N PRO A 66 8.64 -4.19 -3.77
CA PRO A 66 9.20 -2.99 -4.37
C PRO A 66 9.98 -2.17 -3.34
N ARG A 67 10.90 -1.38 -3.81
CA ARG A 67 11.66 -0.48 -2.97
C ARG A 67 10.79 0.66 -2.49
N ALA A 68 10.85 0.95 -1.18
CA ALA A 68 10.11 2.06 -0.60
C ALA A 68 10.90 2.64 0.58
N ASP A 69 10.73 3.94 0.79
CA ASP A 69 11.40 4.63 1.89
C ASP A 69 10.77 4.30 3.24
N LEU A 70 9.47 3.99 3.25
CA LEU A 70 8.72 3.73 4.47
C LEU A 70 7.77 2.55 4.26
N TRP A 71 7.65 1.71 5.27
CA TRP A 71 6.65 0.66 5.32
C TRP A 71 5.64 1.03 6.39
N ALA A 72 4.38 1.17 5.98
CA ALA A 72 3.26 1.44 6.88
C ALA A 72 2.40 0.20 7.00
N GLY A 73 1.85 -0.03 8.17
CA GLY A 73 0.98 -1.18 8.34
C GLY A 73 0.10 -1.04 9.56
N GLY A 74 -1.14 -1.50 9.43
CA GLY A 74 -2.03 -1.67 10.57
C GLY A 74 -1.86 -3.06 11.16
N PHE A 75 -2.69 -3.36 12.14
CA PHE A 75 -2.79 -4.72 12.67
C PHE A 75 -3.77 -5.52 11.81
N PRO A 76 -3.48 -6.81 11.60
CA PRO A 76 -4.41 -7.66 10.85
C PRO A 76 -5.72 -7.87 11.57
#